data_047f44f4fc23707d77d0c0c6adea05db
#
_entry.id   047f44f4fc23707d77d0c0c6adea05db
#
_cell.length_a   1.000
_cell.length_b   1.000
_cell.length_c   1.000
_cell.angle_alpha   90.00
_cell.angle_beta   90.00
_cell.angle_gamma   90.00
#
_symmetry.space_group_name_H-M   'P 1'
#
loop_
_entity.id
_entity.type
_entity.pdbx_description
1 polymer ?
#
loop_
_entity_poly.entity_id
_entity_poly.type
_entity_poly.pdbx_seq_one_letter_code
_entity_poly.pdbx_strand_id
1 'polypeptide(L)'
;MTKKVKIGNLYIGGGEPIRIQSMTNTKTKDIEKTVEQILRLESLGCEIIRVAVPDMESARAIEKIKTRIHIPIVADIHFDYRLALEAIYNGADKIRINPGNIGEPERVKKIVEEAKRYGVPIRVGANSGSLPKEILEKYKSPTPEAIVEAALHQVRLLESFEFDNIVISVKSSDVLTTIKSYEILSRRTSYPLHVGLTEAGTFIAGCVKSSIAIGHLLLQGIGDTIRVSLTDDPEKEVIVAKEILKGLKLKKGVNIISCPTCARCNVDLIKIANEVEKRIGSLDLDISIAIMGCAVNGPGEAKEADIGIACGIGEGLLFKKGKIIKKVKEDKLVDELIREIYSLYKT
;
A
#
# COMPACT_ATOMS: atom_id res chain seq x y z
N MET A 1 -14.63 -9.10 -11.52
CA MET A 1 -14.12 -9.42 -10.17
C MET A 1 -12.93 -10.35 -10.35
N THR A 2 -11.80 -10.12 -9.70
CA THR A 2 -10.60 -10.96 -9.80
C THR A 2 -10.76 -12.28 -9.04
N LYS A 3 -9.92 -13.29 -9.35
CA LYS A 3 -9.86 -14.55 -8.58
C LYS A 3 -9.42 -14.26 -7.14
N LYS A 4 -9.91 -15.05 -6.19
CA LYS A 4 -9.47 -14.98 -4.80
C LYS A 4 -8.20 -15.80 -4.62
N VAL A 5 -7.13 -15.19 -4.08
CA VAL A 5 -5.83 -15.80 -3.83
C VAL A 5 -5.48 -15.68 -2.35
N LYS A 6 -5.04 -16.79 -1.74
CA LYS A 6 -4.61 -16.83 -0.35
C LYS A 6 -3.12 -16.47 -0.22
N ILE A 7 -2.78 -15.64 0.75
CA ILE A 7 -1.39 -15.27 1.07
C ILE A 7 -1.25 -15.39 2.59
N GLY A 8 -0.61 -16.45 3.08
CA GLY A 8 -0.54 -16.75 4.51
C GLY A 8 -1.93 -16.85 5.14
N ASN A 9 -2.23 -15.95 6.07
CA ASN A 9 -3.52 -15.84 6.76
C ASN A 9 -4.50 -14.86 6.10
N LEU A 10 -4.13 -14.21 4.99
CA LEU A 10 -4.94 -13.23 4.28
C LEU A 10 -5.42 -13.75 2.93
N TYR A 11 -6.44 -13.07 2.42
CA TYR A 11 -6.90 -13.22 1.03
C TYR A 11 -6.82 -11.91 0.30
N ILE A 12 -6.58 -11.97 -1.02
CA ILE A 12 -6.61 -10.85 -1.96
C ILE A 12 -7.46 -11.22 -3.18
N GLY A 13 -7.98 -10.25 -3.90
CA GLY A 13 -8.90 -10.49 -5.00
C GLY A 13 -10.27 -10.98 -4.53
N GLY A 14 -11.17 -11.29 -5.45
CA GLY A 14 -12.48 -11.83 -5.13
C GLY A 14 -13.39 -10.92 -4.30
N GLY A 15 -13.14 -9.60 -4.31
CA GLY A 15 -13.89 -8.64 -3.48
C GLY A 15 -13.36 -8.46 -2.06
N GLU A 16 -12.22 -9.05 -1.73
CA GLU A 16 -11.55 -8.83 -0.45
C GLU A 16 -11.02 -7.38 -0.34
N PRO A 17 -10.83 -6.85 0.87
CA PRO A 17 -10.26 -5.53 1.05
C PRO A 17 -8.90 -5.38 0.36
N ILE A 18 -8.64 -4.20 -0.20
CA ILE A 18 -7.36 -3.88 -0.83
C ILE A 18 -6.27 -3.85 0.23
N ARG A 19 -5.19 -4.63 0.02
CA ARG A 19 -4.11 -4.79 1.00
C ARG A 19 -2.92 -3.87 0.69
N ILE A 20 -2.36 -3.29 1.74
CA ILE A 20 -1.13 -2.50 1.69
C ILE A 20 0.06 -3.43 1.79
N GLN A 21 0.91 -3.44 0.74
CA GLN A 21 2.18 -4.13 0.76
C GLN A 21 3.32 -3.11 0.77
N SER A 22 4.34 -3.32 1.61
CA SER A 22 5.62 -2.61 1.55
C SER A 22 6.78 -3.57 1.38
N MET A 23 8.00 -3.06 1.41
CA MET A 23 9.22 -3.83 1.27
C MET A 23 10.29 -3.31 2.23
N THR A 24 10.97 -4.22 2.91
CA THR A 24 12.13 -3.85 3.75
C THR A 24 13.29 -3.34 2.91
N ASN A 25 14.06 -2.43 3.48
CA ASN A 25 15.35 -1.97 2.94
C ASN A 25 16.55 -2.53 3.74
N THR A 26 16.29 -3.37 4.76
CA THR A 26 17.30 -4.10 5.51
C THR A 26 17.83 -5.29 4.71
N LYS A 27 19.03 -5.77 5.03
CA LYS A 27 19.52 -7.06 4.53
C LYS A 27 18.74 -8.18 5.20
N THR A 28 18.03 -9.00 4.45
CA THR A 28 17.11 -10.02 4.98
C THR A 28 17.79 -11.01 5.94
N LYS A 29 19.05 -11.34 5.71
CA LYS A 29 19.85 -12.17 6.60
C LYS A 29 20.18 -11.52 7.96
N ASP A 30 20.07 -10.20 8.10
CA ASP A 30 20.11 -9.51 9.39
C ASP A 30 18.69 -9.57 9.99
N ILE A 31 18.43 -10.71 10.65
CA ILE A 31 17.09 -11.06 11.14
C ILE A 31 16.58 -10.01 12.11
N GLU A 32 17.43 -9.54 13.04
CA GLU A 32 17.01 -8.59 14.08
C GLU A 32 16.53 -7.27 13.49
N LYS A 33 17.35 -6.66 12.61
CA LYS A 33 16.98 -5.40 11.97
C LYS A 33 15.78 -5.56 11.05
N THR A 34 15.67 -6.71 10.37
CA THR A 34 14.56 -6.97 9.45
C THR A 34 13.24 -7.14 10.21
N VAL A 35 13.24 -7.89 11.30
CA VAL A 35 12.07 -8.04 12.18
C VAL A 35 11.66 -6.71 12.78
N GLU A 36 12.61 -5.95 13.33
CA GLU A 36 12.33 -4.63 13.90
C GLU A 36 11.69 -3.69 12.87
N GLN A 37 12.21 -3.64 11.65
CA GLN A 37 11.61 -2.84 10.58
C GLN A 37 10.21 -3.33 10.20
N ILE A 38 10.01 -4.64 10.07
CA ILE A 38 8.70 -5.21 9.74
C ILE A 38 7.66 -4.85 10.81
N LEU A 39 7.98 -4.98 12.08
CA LEU A 39 7.07 -4.65 13.18
C LEU A 39 6.71 -3.16 13.19
N ARG A 40 7.66 -2.26 12.86
CA ARG A 40 7.34 -0.84 12.67
C ARG A 40 6.39 -0.62 11.49
N LEU A 41 6.64 -1.25 10.34
CA LEU A 41 5.76 -1.16 9.18
C LEU A 41 4.36 -1.72 9.46
N GLU A 42 4.29 -2.83 10.19
CA GLU A 42 3.04 -3.46 10.61
C GLU A 42 2.23 -2.52 11.52
N SER A 43 2.87 -1.88 12.51
CA SER A 43 2.21 -0.92 13.39
C SER A 43 1.63 0.30 12.67
N LEU A 44 2.16 0.65 11.50
CA LEU A 44 1.67 1.72 10.64
C LEU A 44 0.53 1.27 9.71
N GLY A 45 0.28 -0.05 9.62
CA GLY A 45 -0.80 -0.62 8.81
C GLY A 45 -0.34 -1.32 7.53
N CYS A 46 0.94 -1.73 7.43
CA CYS A 46 1.39 -2.68 6.41
C CYS A 46 0.73 -4.03 6.67
N GLU A 47 0.16 -4.63 5.64
CA GLU A 47 -0.58 -5.90 5.76
C GLU A 47 0.14 -7.07 5.09
N ILE A 48 1.11 -6.79 4.21
CA ILE A 48 1.94 -7.78 3.53
C ILE A 48 3.35 -7.20 3.40
N ILE A 49 4.37 -7.95 3.81
CA ILE A 49 5.75 -7.48 3.69
C ILE A 49 6.52 -8.26 2.62
N ARG A 50 7.34 -7.55 1.83
CA ARG A 50 8.26 -8.15 0.89
C ARG A 50 9.69 -7.98 1.37
N VAL A 51 10.48 -9.04 1.27
CA VAL A 51 11.91 -9.07 1.60
C VAL A 51 12.72 -9.48 0.37
N ALA A 52 13.89 -8.91 0.18
CA ALA A 52 14.81 -9.34 -0.89
C ALA A 52 15.50 -10.65 -0.49
N VAL A 53 15.62 -11.58 -1.44
CA VAL A 53 16.29 -12.87 -1.26
C VAL A 53 17.42 -13.02 -2.27
N PRO A 54 18.55 -12.33 -2.04
CA PRO A 54 19.69 -12.37 -2.97
C PRO A 54 20.60 -13.62 -2.79
N ASP A 55 20.52 -14.29 -1.65
CA ASP A 55 21.38 -15.41 -1.28
C ASP A 55 20.66 -16.44 -0.39
N MET A 56 21.29 -17.62 -0.18
CA MET A 56 20.74 -18.71 0.63
C MET A 56 20.56 -18.35 2.11
N GLU A 57 21.42 -17.50 2.67
CA GLU A 57 21.27 -17.06 4.06
C GLU A 57 19.99 -16.26 4.22
N SER A 58 19.70 -15.37 3.26
CA SER A 58 18.46 -14.59 3.21
C SER A 58 17.23 -15.49 3.05
N ALA A 59 17.30 -16.53 2.21
CA ALA A 59 16.20 -17.49 2.06
C ALA A 59 15.91 -18.24 3.37
N ARG A 60 16.95 -18.72 4.07
CA ARG A 60 16.84 -19.41 5.36
C ARG A 60 16.40 -18.49 6.50
N ALA A 61 16.74 -17.21 6.44
CA ALA A 61 16.33 -16.26 7.46
C ALA A 61 14.81 -16.08 7.52
N ILE A 62 14.07 -16.39 6.44
CA ILE A 62 12.61 -16.25 6.36
C ILE A 62 11.92 -17.01 7.48
N GLU A 63 12.32 -18.24 7.80
CA GLU A 63 11.74 -19.05 8.88
C GLU A 63 11.79 -18.30 10.22
N LYS A 64 12.97 -17.79 10.57
CA LYS A 64 13.18 -17.08 11.85
C LYS A 64 12.47 -15.71 11.88
N ILE A 65 12.42 -15.02 10.75
CA ILE A 65 11.67 -13.76 10.63
C ILE A 65 10.18 -14.02 10.82
N LYS A 66 9.64 -15.04 10.14
CA LYS A 66 8.22 -15.36 10.14
C LYS A 66 7.68 -15.72 11.53
N THR A 67 8.47 -16.35 12.38
CA THR A 67 8.06 -16.66 13.76
C THR A 67 7.92 -15.43 14.67
N ARG A 68 8.35 -14.26 14.21
CA ARG A 68 8.42 -13.01 14.99
C ARG A 68 7.57 -11.88 14.43
N ILE A 69 6.91 -12.08 13.30
CA ILE A 69 6.05 -11.11 12.64
C ILE A 69 4.63 -11.67 12.52
N HIS A 70 3.62 -10.80 12.28
CA HIS A 70 2.22 -11.23 12.25
C HIS A 70 1.60 -11.14 10.84
N ILE A 71 2.29 -10.46 9.92
CA ILE A 71 1.83 -10.28 8.52
C ILE A 71 2.53 -11.25 7.56
N PRO A 72 1.89 -11.63 6.46
CA PRO A 72 2.48 -12.50 5.44
C PRO A 72 3.75 -11.95 4.83
N ILE A 73 4.73 -12.85 4.58
CA ILE A 73 6.01 -12.52 3.98
C ILE A 73 6.08 -12.93 2.51
N VAL A 74 6.55 -12.02 1.67
CA VAL A 74 6.78 -12.25 0.23
C VAL A 74 8.28 -12.29 -0.05
N ALA A 75 8.78 -13.41 -0.55
CA ALA A 75 10.16 -13.53 -0.98
C ALA A 75 10.35 -13.00 -2.41
N ASP A 76 11.27 -12.05 -2.58
CA ASP A 76 11.59 -11.44 -3.87
C ASP A 76 12.85 -12.07 -4.46
N ILE A 77 12.68 -12.92 -5.48
CA ILE A 77 13.75 -13.68 -6.12
C ILE A 77 13.97 -13.18 -7.54
N HIS A 78 15.21 -12.89 -7.91
CA HIS A 78 15.51 -12.29 -9.21
C HIS A 78 16.10 -13.30 -10.24
N PHE A 79 17.02 -14.18 -9.85
CA PHE A 79 17.79 -14.97 -10.82
C PHE A 79 17.85 -16.46 -10.49
N ASP A 80 18.15 -16.83 -9.26
CA ASP A 80 18.41 -18.23 -8.90
C ASP A 80 17.13 -18.90 -8.38
N TYR A 81 16.63 -19.89 -9.16
CA TYR A 81 15.43 -20.66 -8.78
C TYR A 81 15.58 -21.41 -7.47
N ARG A 82 16.80 -21.79 -7.08
CA ARG A 82 17.07 -22.50 -5.81
C ARG A 82 16.71 -21.66 -4.59
N LEU A 83 16.89 -20.33 -4.72
CA LEU A 83 16.45 -19.38 -3.67
C LEU A 83 14.93 -19.35 -3.51
N ALA A 84 14.18 -19.52 -4.61
CA ALA A 84 12.73 -19.62 -4.55
C ALA A 84 12.29 -20.90 -3.85
N LEU A 85 12.90 -22.04 -4.16
CA LEU A 85 12.62 -23.31 -3.49
C LEU A 85 12.92 -23.23 -1.99
N GLU A 86 14.10 -22.72 -1.63
CA GLU A 86 14.51 -22.54 -0.22
C GLU A 86 13.59 -21.56 0.52
N ALA A 87 13.19 -20.45 -0.12
CA ALA A 87 12.26 -19.49 0.49
C ALA A 87 10.86 -20.10 0.74
N ILE A 88 10.35 -20.91 -0.19
CA ILE A 88 9.08 -21.63 -0.02
C ILE A 88 9.21 -22.62 1.14
N TYR A 89 10.29 -23.42 1.19
CA TYR A 89 10.54 -24.37 2.26
C TYR A 89 10.62 -23.71 3.63
N ASN A 90 11.23 -22.53 3.72
CA ASN A 90 11.32 -21.74 4.95
C ASN A 90 10.05 -20.90 5.24
N GLY A 91 8.95 -21.15 4.53
CA GLY A 91 7.63 -20.65 4.87
C GLY A 91 7.28 -19.27 4.31
N ALA A 92 7.87 -18.85 3.19
CA ALA A 92 7.38 -17.68 2.46
C ALA A 92 5.91 -17.88 2.05
N ASP A 93 5.08 -16.87 2.34
CA ASP A 93 3.63 -16.94 2.05
C ASP A 93 3.29 -16.59 0.59
N LYS A 94 4.20 -15.96 -0.11
CA LYS A 94 4.15 -15.67 -1.55
C LYS A 94 5.57 -15.49 -2.07
N ILE A 95 5.82 -15.86 -3.30
CA ILE A 95 7.07 -15.52 -3.97
C ILE A 95 6.82 -14.53 -5.10
N ARG A 96 7.80 -13.68 -5.36
CA ARG A 96 7.86 -12.85 -6.56
C ARG A 96 9.04 -13.28 -7.40
N ILE A 97 8.78 -13.64 -8.64
CA ILE A 97 9.80 -13.98 -9.61
C ILE A 97 9.60 -13.20 -10.92
N ASN A 98 10.66 -13.13 -11.71
CA ASN A 98 10.58 -12.82 -13.11
C ASN A 98 11.04 -14.07 -13.88
N PRO A 99 10.12 -14.87 -14.46
CA PRO A 99 10.48 -16.10 -15.16
C PRO A 99 11.57 -15.91 -16.23
N GLY A 100 11.59 -14.76 -16.92
CA GLY A 100 12.63 -14.46 -17.90
C GLY A 100 14.03 -14.33 -17.32
N ASN A 101 14.16 -14.00 -16.03
CA ASN A 101 15.45 -13.91 -15.35
C ASN A 101 15.84 -15.23 -14.66
N ILE A 102 14.87 -16.09 -14.39
CA ILE A 102 15.12 -17.42 -13.78
C ILE A 102 15.81 -18.36 -14.79
N GLY A 103 15.57 -18.17 -16.08
CA GLY A 103 16.20 -18.93 -17.18
C GLY A 103 15.27 -20.00 -17.73
N GLU A 104 15.82 -21.22 -17.93
CA GLU A 104 15.13 -22.31 -18.62
C GLU A 104 13.76 -22.66 -18.01
N PRO A 105 12.75 -23.00 -18.84
CA PRO A 105 11.39 -23.36 -18.37
C PRO A 105 11.36 -24.45 -17.30
N GLU A 106 12.28 -25.41 -17.34
CA GLU A 106 12.40 -26.49 -16.34
C GLU A 106 12.71 -25.96 -14.94
N ARG A 107 13.44 -24.85 -14.82
CA ARG A 107 13.72 -24.20 -13.53
C ARG A 107 12.45 -23.54 -12.98
N VAL A 108 11.69 -22.90 -13.85
CA VAL A 108 10.39 -22.32 -13.49
C VAL A 108 9.40 -23.42 -13.09
N LYS A 109 9.40 -24.55 -13.80
CA LYS A 109 8.57 -25.72 -13.48
C LYS A 109 8.85 -26.24 -12.07
N LYS A 110 10.11 -26.37 -11.67
CA LYS A 110 10.47 -26.77 -10.30
C LYS A 110 9.90 -25.82 -9.24
N ILE A 111 9.96 -24.50 -9.49
CA ILE A 111 9.36 -23.51 -8.59
C ILE A 111 7.85 -23.71 -8.51
N VAL A 112 7.19 -23.94 -9.64
CA VAL A 112 5.73 -24.18 -9.71
C VAL A 112 5.34 -25.44 -8.95
N GLU A 113 6.09 -26.52 -9.08
CA GLU A 113 5.84 -27.79 -8.38
C GLU A 113 5.88 -27.59 -6.85
N GLU A 114 6.90 -26.89 -6.33
CA GLU A 114 6.98 -26.59 -4.90
C GLU A 114 5.92 -25.57 -4.47
N ALA A 115 5.63 -24.57 -5.29
CA ALA A 115 4.56 -23.61 -5.00
C ALA A 115 3.18 -24.29 -4.91
N LYS A 116 2.89 -25.27 -5.79
CA LYS A 116 1.69 -26.13 -5.69
C LYS A 116 1.67 -26.93 -4.40
N ARG A 117 2.78 -27.59 -4.08
CA ARG A 117 2.90 -28.45 -2.89
C ARG A 117 2.63 -27.70 -1.59
N TYR A 118 3.11 -26.47 -1.47
CA TYR A 118 2.96 -25.65 -0.27
C TYR A 118 1.79 -24.66 -0.35
N GLY A 119 1.06 -24.59 -1.47
CA GLY A 119 -0.04 -23.66 -1.67
C GLY A 119 0.39 -22.19 -1.77
N VAL A 120 1.63 -21.92 -2.16
CA VAL A 120 2.24 -20.60 -2.21
C VAL A 120 1.92 -19.92 -3.55
N PRO A 121 1.26 -18.75 -3.58
CA PRO A 121 1.04 -18.01 -4.81
C PRO A 121 2.31 -17.41 -5.38
N ILE A 122 2.36 -17.30 -6.72
CA ILE A 122 3.47 -16.71 -7.45
C ILE A 122 3.03 -15.36 -8.01
N ARG A 123 3.78 -14.31 -7.68
CA ARG A 123 3.63 -13.03 -8.38
C ARG A 123 4.63 -12.92 -9.53
N VAL A 124 4.10 -12.68 -10.71
CA VAL A 124 4.86 -12.34 -11.91
C VAL A 124 4.54 -10.93 -12.37
N GLY A 125 5.32 -10.38 -13.27
CA GLY A 125 4.99 -9.08 -13.86
C GLY A 125 6.18 -8.42 -14.56
N ALA A 126 5.86 -7.38 -15.31
CA ALA A 126 6.80 -6.62 -16.09
C ALA A 126 6.94 -5.18 -15.58
N ASN A 127 8.15 -4.66 -15.66
CA ASN A 127 8.43 -3.24 -15.48
C ASN A 127 8.93 -2.66 -16.83
N SER A 128 8.60 -1.41 -17.10
CA SER A 128 9.01 -0.72 -18.33
C SER A 128 10.54 -0.73 -18.56
N GLY A 129 11.32 -0.69 -17.49
CA GLY A 129 12.81 -0.69 -17.56
C GLY A 129 13.46 -2.07 -17.73
N SER A 130 12.69 -3.18 -17.77
CA SER A 130 13.23 -4.55 -17.84
C SER A 130 12.42 -5.46 -18.75
N LEU A 131 11.99 -4.95 -19.89
CA LEU A 131 11.28 -5.74 -20.90
C LEU A 131 12.23 -6.66 -21.67
N PRO A 132 11.79 -7.87 -22.06
CA PRO A 132 12.54 -8.76 -22.93
C PRO A 132 12.89 -8.11 -24.28
N LYS A 133 14.06 -8.45 -24.84
CA LYS A 133 14.51 -7.88 -26.12
C LYS A 133 13.52 -8.08 -27.25
N GLU A 134 12.93 -9.26 -27.37
CA GLU A 134 11.92 -9.60 -28.38
C GLU A 134 10.69 -8.67 -28.31
N ILE A 135 10.23 -8.34 -27.10
CA ILE A 135 9.14 -7.40 -26.89
C ILE A 135 9.57 -5.99 -27.32
N LEU A 136 10.77 -5.55 -26.96
CA LEU A 136 11.28 -4.24 -27.35
C LEU A 136 11.51 -4.13 -28.87
N GLU A 137 11.94 -5.21 -29.53
CA GLU A 137 12.08 -5.29 -31.00
C GLU A 137 10.73 -5.15 -31.68
N LYS A 138 9.68 -5.77 -31.14
CA LYS A 138 8.31 -5.70 -31.66
C LYS A 138 7.68 -4.32 -31.49
N TYR A 139 7.77 -3.75 -30.29
CA TYR A 139 7.06 -2.51 -29.94
C TYR A 139 7.92 -1.25 -30.05
N LYS A 140 9.22 -1.36 -30.28
CA LYS A 140 10.22 -0.27 -30.38
C LYS A 140 10.42 0.56 -29.11
N SER A 141 9.48 0.50 -28.16
CA SER A 141 9.55 1.22 -26.89
C SER A 141 8.70 0.50 -25.82
N PRO A 142 8.86 0.81 -24.53
CA PRO A 142 8.08 0.20 -23.44
C PRO A 142 6.66 0.78 -23.38
N THR A 143 5.87 0.57 -24.44
CA THR A 143 4.46 0.97 -24.47
C THR A 143 3.61 0.18 -23.45
N PRO A 144 2.41 0.67 -23.08
CA PRO A 144 1.50 -0.10 -22.23
C PRO A 144 1.23 -1.52 -22.74
N GLU A 145 1.04 -1.67 -24.04
CA GLU A 145 0.81 -2.97 -24.70
C GLU A 145 2.02 -3.89 -24.58
N ALA A 146 3.24 -3.35 -24.73
CA ALA A 146 4.49 -4.09 -24.57
C ALA A 146 4.65 -4.64 -23.13
N ILE A 147 4.36 -3.80 -22.13
CA ILE A 147 4.46 -4.19 -20.73
C ILE A 147 3.42 -5.27 -20.40
N VAL A 148 2.20 -5.13 -20.90
CA VAL A 148 1.12 -6.11 -20.70
C VAL A 148 1.45 -7.42 -21.40
N GLU A 149 1.93 -7.38 -22.65
CA GLU A 149 2.32 -8.61 -23.39
C GLU A 149 3.43 -9.36 -22.66
N ALA A 150 4.46 -8.64 -22.18
CA ALA A 150 5.53 -9.25 -21.39
C ALA A 150 5.01 -9.92 -20.10
N ALA A 151 4.09 -9.28 -19.39
CA ALA A 151 3.49 -9.87 -18.20
C ALA A 151 2.63 -11.09 -18.51
N LEU A 152 1.79 -11.02 -19.54
CA LEU A 152 0.94 -12.14 -19.96
C LEU A 152 1.75 -13.32 -20.52
N HIS A 153 2.92 -13.08 -21.12
CA HIS A 153 3.82 -14.15 -21.52
C HIS A 153 4.30 -14.96 -20.30
N GLN A 154 4.65 -14.28 -19.20
CA GLN A 154 5.03 -14.93 -17.96
C GLN A 154 3.85 -15.70 -17.31
N VAL A 155 2.64 -15.17 -17.41
CA VAL A 155 1.41 -15.86 -16.93
C VAL A 155 1.19 -17.14 -17.72
N ARG A 156 1.21 -17.08 -19.06
CA ARG A 156 1.06 -18.26 -19.92
C ARG A 156 2.08 -19.36 -19.63
N LEU A 157 3.31 -18.98 -19.29
CA LEU A 157 4.32 -19.96 -18.90
C LEU A 157 3.93 -20.69 -17.60
N LEU A 158 3.39 -19.99 -16.59
CA LEU A 158 2.92 -20.63 -15.37
C LEU A 158 1.67 -21.49 -15.64
N GLU A 159 0.75 -20.99 -16.45
CA GLU A 159 -0.45 -21.73 -16.87
C GLU A 159 -0.10 -23.02 -17.66
N SER A 160 0.96 -23.01 -18.47
CA SER A 160 1.43 -24.22 -19.19
C SER A 160 1.89 -25.33 -18.23
N PHE A 161 2.22 -25.00 -16.99
CA PHE A 161 2.49 -25.93 -15.91
C PHE A 161 1.26 -26.17 -15.02
N GLU A 162 0.04 -25.84 -15.50
CA GLU A 162 -1.21 -25.98 -14.75
C GLU A 162 -1.20 -25.25 -13.40
N PHE A 163 -0.64 -24.02 -13.39
CA PHE A 163 -0.58 -23.17 -12.19
C PHE A 163 -1.42 -21.92 -12.38
N ASP A 164 -2.38 -21.71 -11.48
CA ASP A 164 -3.32 -20.60 -11.54
C ASP A 164 -3.40 -19.75 -10.25
N ASN A 165 -2.53 -20.06 -9.27
CA ASN A 165 -2.40 -19.26 -8.04
C ASN A 165 -1.46 -18.07 -8.28
N ILE A 166 -1.86 -17.18 -9.17
CA ILE A 166 -1.03 -16.12 -9.76
C ILE A 166 -1.50 -14.74 -9.31
N VAL A 167 -0.54 -13.84 -9.10
CA VAL A 167 -0.74 -12.40 -8.92
C VAL A 167 0.06 -11.67 -10.00
N ILE A 168 -0.47 -10.60 -10.58
CA ILE A 168 0.20 -9.90 -11.68
C ILE A 168 0.51 -8.45 -11.33
N SER A 169 1.65 -7.93 -11.81
CA SER A 169 1.98 -6.52 -11.73
C SER A 169 2.57 -6.00 -13.04
N VAL A 170 2.14 -4.80 -13.48
CA VAL A 170 2.67 -4.09 -14.65
C VAL A 170 2.99 -2.66 -14.23
N LYS A 171 4.27 -2.30 -14.22
CA LYS A 171 4.72 -1.05 -13.60
C LYS A 171 5.60 -0.22 -14.54
N SER A 172 5.43 1.09 -14.47
CA SER A 172 6.30 2.08 -15.08
C SER A 172 6.61 3.19 -14.08
N SER A 173 7.62 3.99 -14.33
CA SER A 173 7.88 5.27 -13.64
C SER A 173 6.96 6.38 -14.15
N ASP A 174 6.36 6.19 -15.34
CA ASP A 174 5.39 7.09 -15.93
C ASP A 174 3.96 6.74 -15.50
N VAL A 175 3.22 7.76 -15.04
CA VAL A 175 1.87 7.63 -14.50
C VAL A 175 0.88 7.13 -15.55
N LEU A 176 0.89 7.74 -16.74
CA LEU A 176 -0.08 7.42 -17.80
C LEU A 176 0.18 6.02 -18.37
N THR A 177 1.44 5.67 -18.58
CA THR A 177 1.84 4.33 -19.01
C THR A 177 1.41 3.28 -18.00
N THR A 178 1.57 3.54 -16.69
CA THR A 178 1.14 2.63 -15.64
C THR A 178 -0.38 2.45 -15.67
N ILE A 179 -1.16 3.54 -15.68
CA ILE A 179 -2.62 3.50 -15.72
C ILE A 179 -3.10 2.67 -16.92
N LYS A 180 -2.66 3.02 -18.12
CA LYS A 180 -3.07 2.31 -19.36
C LYS A 180 -2.70 0.84 -19.34
N SER A 181 -1.51 0.50 -18.81
CA SER A 181 -1.09 -0.91 -18.69
C SER A 181 -2.04 -1.71 -17.80
N TYR A 182 -2.44 -1.19 -16.65
CA TYR A 182 -3.39 -1.88 -15.77
C TYR A 182 -4.80 -1.91 -16.35
N GLU A 183 -5.25 -0.87 -17.02
CA GLU A 183 -6.56 -0.86 -17.73
C GLU A 183 -6.61 -1.93 -18.82
N ILE A 184 -5.56 -2.08 -19.63
CA ILE A 184 -5.47 -3.13 -20.65
C ILE A 184 -5.41 -4.51 -19.98
N LEU A 185 -4.58 -4.67 -18.94
CA LEU A 185 -4.39 -5.94 -18.25
C LEU A 185 -5.67 -6.41 -17.57
N SER A 186 -6.40 -5.53 -16.89
CA SER A 186 -7.65 -5.86 -16.17
C SER A 186 -8.74 -6.44 -17.06
N ARG A 187 -8.73 -6.09 -18.35
CA ARG A 187 -9.67 -6.62 -19.36
C ARG A 187 -9.23 -7.98 -19.93
N ARG A 188 -7.96 -8.38 -19.70
CA ARG A 188 -7.37 -9.59 -20.30
C ARG A 188 -7.14 -10.72 -19.30
N THR A 189 -7.32 -10.48 -18.01
CA THR A 189 -7.10 -11.49 -16.99
C THR A 189 -8.06 -11.31 -15.82
N SER A 190 -8.33 -12.41 -15.10
CA SER A 190 -9.04 -12.41 -13.83
C SER A 190 -8.12 -12.61 -12.62
N TYR A 191 -6.80 -12.65 -12.80
CA TYR A 191 -5.87 -12.76 -11.68
C TYR A 191 -5.77 -11.47 -10.88
N PRO A 192 -5.56 -11.54 -9.54
CA PRO A 192 -5.37 -10.36 -8.71
C PRO A 192 -4.21 -9.48 -9.19
N LEU A 193 -4.42 -8.17 -9.10
CA LEU A 193 -3.48 -7.16 -9.57
C LEU A 193 -2.79 -6.47 -8.39
N HIS A 194 -1.45 -6.46 -8.44
CA HIS A 194 -0.63 -5.71 -7.49
C HIS A 194 -0.23 -4.36 -8.10
N VAL A 195 -0.94 -3.30 -7.70
CA VAL A 195 -0.85 -1.96 -8.28
C VAL A 195 0.23 -1.11 -7.61
N GLY A 196 0.87 -0.26 -8.38
CA GLY A 196 1.84 0.74 -7.95
C GLY A 196 2.77 1.15 -9.07
N LEU A 197 3.51 2.23 -8.87
CA LEU A 197 4.59 2.64 -9.77
C LEU A 197 5.91 1.97 -9.37
N THR A 198 6.88 2.03 -10.25
CA THR A 198 8.30 1.80 -9.94
C THR A 198 9.04 3.12 -10.09
N GLU A 199 10.06 3.36 -9.25
CA GLU A 199 10.91 4.55 -9.37
C GLU A 199 10.11 5.87 -9.39
N ALA A 200 9.13 6.00 -8.48
CA ALA A 200 8.22 7.15 -8.49
C ALA A 200 8.94 8.47 -8.12
N GLY A 201 10.09 8.39 -7.44
CA GLY A 201 10.93 9.54 -7.09
C GLY A 201 10.99 9.84 -5.60
N THR A 202 11.44 11.07 -5.26
CA THR A 202 11.51 11.56 -3.89
C THR A 202 10.12 11.75 -3.27
N PHE A 203 10.05 12.00 -1.98
CA PHE A 203 8.82 11.98 -1.19
C PHE A 203 7.65 12.70 -1.87
N ILE A 204 7.74 14.01 -2.10
CA ILE A 204 6.61 14.79 -2.68
C ILE A 204 6.24 14.30 -4.07
N ALA A 205 7.22 14.17 -4.97
CA ALA A 205 6.97 13.74 -6.35
C ALA A 205 6.41 12.31 -6.40
N GLY A 206 6.97 11.42 -5.59
CA GLY A 206 6.52 10.03 -5.48
C GLY A 206 5.13 9.90 -4.90
N CYS A 207 4.78 10.71 -3.88
CA CYS A 207 3.43 10.76 -3.31
C CYS A 207 2.40 11.20 -4.36
N VAL A 208 2.68 12.29 -5.07
CA VAL A 208 1.76 12.82 -6.09
C VAL A 208 1.54 11.81 -7.21
N LYS A 209 2.63 11.26 -7.79
CA LYS A 209 2.53 10.27 -8.87
C LYS A 209 1.79 9.01 -8.42
N SER A 210 2.12 8.49 -7.24
CA SER A 210 1.48 7.29 -6.68
C SER A 210 0.00 7.52 -6.40
N SER A 211 -0.37 8.67 -5.83
CA SER A 211 -1.76 9.02 -5.55
C SER A 211 -2.58 9.11 -6.82
N ILE A 212 -2.04 9.72 -7.89
CA ILE A 212 -2.72 9.82 -9.18
C ILE A 212 -2.93 8.43 -9.78
N ALA A 213 -1.86 7.63 -9.92
CA ALA A 213 -1.97 6.34 -10.61
C ALA A 213 -2.78 5.32 -9.82
N ILE A 214 -2.46 5.13 -8.53
CA ILE A 214 -3.16 4.16 -7.67
C ILE A 214 -4.60 4.61 -7.47
N GLY A 215 -4.83 5.90 -7.16
CA GLY A 215 -6.16 6.44 -6.93
C GLY A 215 -7.06 6.28 -8.15
N HIS A 216 -6.57 6.61 -9.34
CA HIS A 216 -7.32 6.45 -10.59
C HIS A 216 -7.73 4.98 -10.83
N LEU A 217 -6.79 4.05 -10.66
CA LEU A 217 -7.06 2.62 -10.87
C LEU A 217 -8.04 2.06 -9.85
N LEU A 218 -7.89 2.40 -8.58
CA LEU A 218 -8.80 1.96 -7.52
C LEU A 218 -10.23 2.49 -7.70
N LEU A 219 -10.41 3.72 -8.19
CA LEU A 219 -11.73 4.27 -8.55
C LEU A 219 -12.41 3.48 -9.67
N GLN A 220 -11.64 2.83 -10.54
CA GLN A 220 -12.16 1.92 -11.58
C GLN A 220 -12.33 0.47 -11.09
N GLY A 221 -12.08 0.19 -9.80
CA GLY A 221 -12.10 -1.16 -9.26
C GLY A 221 -10.92 -2.03 -9.70
N ILE A 222 -9.82 -1.43 -10.14
CA ILE A 222 -8.61 -2.12 -10.60
C ILE A 222 -7.55 -2.08 -9.49
N GLY A 223 -7.23 -3.25 -8.93
CA GLY A 223 -6.19 -3.41 -7.91
C GLY A 223 -6.68 -4.14 -6.67
N ASP A 224 -5.94 -5.15 -6.27
CA ASP A 224 -6.25 -6.01 -5.12
C ASP A 224 -5.20 -5.84 -4.00
N THR A 225 -4.01 -5.43 -4.37
CA THR A 225 -2.96 -4.98 -3.44
C THR A 225 -2.26 -3.76 -4.01
N ILE A 226 -1.79 -2.87 -3.14
CA ILE A 226 -1.08 -1.65 -3.55
C ILE A 226 0.30 -1.58 -2.91
N ARG A 227 1.24 -0.93 -3.60
CA ARG A 227 2.51 -0.50 -3.05
C ARG A 227 2.89 0.88 -3.57
N VAL A 228 3.08 1.82 -2.68
CA VAL A 228 3.75 3.09 -2.94
C VAL A 228 5.27 2.83 -2.94
N SER A 229 6.02 3.44 -3.84
CA SER A 229 7.47 3.31 -3.92
C SER A 229 8.11 4.69 -3.88
N LEU A 230 8.89 4.95 -2.84
CA LEU A 230 9.54 6.25 -2.60
C LEU A 230 11.05 6.06 -2.45
N THR A 231 11.81 7.08 -2.83
CA THR A 231 13.22 7.21 -2.41
C THR A 231 13.23 7.86 -1.04
N ASP A 232 12.76 7.10 -0.03
CA ASP A 232 12.63 7.51 1.37
C ASP A 232 12.46 6.27 2.28
N ASP A 233 12.23 6.46 3.58
CA ASP A 233 11.96 5.36 4.52
C ASP A 233 10.68 4.62 4.16
N PRO A 234 10.68 3.27 4.22
CA PRO A 234 9.51 2.46 3.88
C PRO A 234 8.27 2.75 4.74
N GLU A 235 8.43 3.28 5.96
CA GLU A 235 7.34 3.73 6.81
C GLU A 235 6.47 4.78 6.11
N LYS A 236 7.10 5.71 5.38
CA LYS A 236 6.38 6.74 4.62
C LYS A 236 5.59 6.15 3.46
N GLU A 237 6.08 5.06 2.82
CA GLU A 237 5.33 4.35 1.78
C GLU A 237 4.00 3.81 2.32
N VAL A 238 4.02 3.23 3.53
CA VAL A 238 2.83 2.68 4.19
C VAL A 238 1.83 3.78 4.56
N ILE A 239 2.33 4.88 5.13
CA ILE A 239 1.50 6.05 5.49
C ILE A 239 0.78 6.58 4.25
N VAL A 240 1.51 6.84 3.16
CA VAL A 240 0.93 7.35 1.90
C VAL A 240 -0.08 6.36 1.31
N ALA A 241 0.22 5.06 1.33
CA ALA A 241 -0.72 4.03 0.87
C ALA A 241 -2.01 4.02 1.69
N LYS A 242 -1.91 4.16 3.01
CA LYS A 242 -3.07 4.27 3.92
C LYS A 242 -3.89 5.51 3.63
N GLU A 243 -3.26 6.67 3.43
CA GLU A 243 -3.95 7.92 3.10
C GLU A 243 -4.65 7.86 1.73
N ILE A 244 -4.05 7.21 0.71
CA ILE A 244 -4.73 6.96 -0.57
C ILE A 244 -6.02 6.16 -0.35
N LEU A 245 -5.96 5.05 0.40
CA LEU A 245 -7.13 4.21 0.65
C LEU A 245 -8.20 4.93 1.48
N LYS A 246 -7.80 5.70 2.48
CA LYS A 246 -8.72 6.54 3.31
C LYS A 246 -9.40 7.61 2.46
N GLY A 247 -8.63 8.34 1.65
CA GLY A 247 -9.16 9.37 0.75
C GLY A 247 -10.20 8.84 -0.23
N LEU A 248 -10.08 7.56 -0.63
CA LEU A 248 -11.04 6.86 -1.49
C LEU A 248 -12.15 6.13 -0.70
N LYS A 249 -12.19 6.23 0.62
CA LYS A 249 -13.12 5.51 1.53
C LYS A 249 -13.05 3.98 1.37
N LEU A 250 -11.90 3.46 0.95
CA LEU A 250 -11.62 2.03 0.81
C LEU A 250 -10.99 1.42 2.06
N LYS A 251 -10.57 2.25 3.00
CA LYS A 251 -10.07 1.85 4.32
C LYS A 251 -10.60 2.82 5.36
N LYS A 252 -11.03 2.29 6.48
CA LYS A 252 -11.42 3.06 7.66
C LYS A 252 -10.20 3.73 8.29
N GLY A 253 -10.44 4.80 9.04
CA GLY A 253 -9.40 5.51 9.77
C GLY A 253 -9.81 6.93 10.12
N VAL A 254 -8.95 7.60 10.87
CA VAL A 254 -9.14 9.02 11.19
C VAL A 254 -8.96 9.87 9.93
N ASN A 255 -9.99 10.62 9.57
CA ASN A 255 -9.98 11.58 8.48
C ASN A 255 -9.99 13.00 9.04
N ILE A 256 -8.90 13.76 8.84
CA ILE A 256 -8.78 15.15 9.32
C ILE A 256 -9.15 16.10 8.19
N ILE A 257 -10.16 16.92 8.41
CA ILE A 257 -10.60 17.99 7.52
C ILE A 257 -10.12 19.31 8.14
N SER A 258 -9.10 19.92 7.57
CA SER A 258 -8.55 21.20 8.04
C SER A 258 -8.69 22.26 6.97
N CYS A 259 -9.14 23.45 7.34
CA CYS A 259 -9.17 24.56 6.39
C CYS A 259 -7.76 25.10 6.12
N PRO A 260 -7.50 25.67 4.93
CA PRO A 260 -6.24 26.35 4.65
C PRO A 260 -6.11 27.59 5.55
N THR A 261 -4.87 27.91 5.92
CA THR A 261 -4.57 29.15 6.65
C THR A 261 -4.86 30.35 5.75
N CYS A 262 -5.81 31.18 6.12
CA CYS A 262 -6.15 32.39 5.39
C CYS A 262 -6.13 33.62 6.35
N ALA A 263 -6.32 34.82 5.81
CA ALA A 263 -6.33 36.06 6.60
C ALA A 263 -7.37 36.13 7.73
N ARG A 264 -8.35 35.23 7.76
CA ARG A 264 -9.34 35.09 8.83
C ARG A 264 -8.89 34.16 9.97
N CYS A 265 -7.79 33.44 9.79
CA CYS A 265 -7.27 32.53 10.83
C CYS A 265 -6.55 33.34 11.91
N ASN A 266 -7.03 33.26 13.15
CA ASN A 266 -6.49 34.00 14.29
C ASN A 266 -5.69 33.12 15.26
N VAL A 267 -5.40 31.87 14.88
CA VAL A 267 -4.70 30.88 15.69
C VAL A 267 -3.58 30.23 14.87
N ASP A 268 -2.64 29.57 15.52
CA ASP A 268 -1.66 28.70 14.84
C ASP A 268 -2.34 27.38 14.45
N LEU A 269 -3.14 27.43 13.38
CA LEU A 269 -3.91 26.29 12.89
C LEU A 269 -3.01 25.11 12.47
N ILE A 270 -1.83 25.40 11.93
CA ILE A 270 -0.85 24.37 11.50
C ILE A 270 -0.42 23.56 12.72
N LYS A 271 -0.06 24.25 13.81
CA LYS A 271 0.32 23.58 15.07
C LYS A 271 -0.84 22.75 15.64
N ILE A 272 -2.06 23.29 15.67
CA ILE A 272 -3.24 22.62 16.17
C ILE A 272 -3.53 21.35 15.34
N ALA A 273 -3.54 21.45 14.01
CA ALA A 273 -3.79 20.32 13.12
C ALA A 273 -2.75 19.21 13.29
N ASN A 274 -1.47 19.57 13.30
CA ASN A 274 -0.37 18.61 13.50
C ASN A 274 -0.42 17.94 14.87
N GLU A 275 -0.81 18.67 15.92
CA GLU A 275 -0.95 18.10 17.26
C GLU A 275 -2.10 17.10 17.33
N VAL A 276 -3.25 17.44 16.75
CA VAL A 276 -4.39 16.53 16.67
C VAL A 276 -3.99 15.29 15.87
N GLU A 277 -3.41 15.44 14.69
CA GLU A 277 -2.95 14.32 13.85
C GLU A 277 -1.97 13.41 14.61
N LYS A 278 -0.98 13.98 15.30
CA LYS A 278 -0.03 13.23 16.10
C LYS A 278 -0.68 12.41 17.21
N ARG A 279 -1.72 12.94 17.85
CA ARG A 279 -2.36 12.31 19.03
C ARG A 279 -3.37 11.22 18.65
N ILE A 280 -3.98 11.30 17.49
CA ILE A 280 -5.08 10.42 17.11
C ILE A 280 -4.96 9.79 15.72
N GLY A 281 -4.06 10.27 14.87
CA GLY A 281 -3.92 9.81 13.47
C GLY A 281 -3.59 8.32 13.33
N SER A 282 -2.96 7.71 14.35
CA SER A 282 -2.63 6.29 14.39
C SER A 282 -3.73 5.42 15.00
N LEU A 283 -4.77 6.01 15.59
CA LEU A 283 -5.86 5.25 16.21
C LEU A 283 -6.68 4.52 15.13
N ASP A 284 -7.12 3.31 15.44
CA ASP A 284 -8.03 2.54 14.58
C ASP A 284 -9.49 2.99 14.82
N LEU A 285 -9.76 4.24 14.50
CA LEU A 285 -11.06 4.88 14.64
C LEU A 285 -11.56 5.27 13.24
N ASP A 286 -12.81 4.99 12.97
CA ASP A 286 -13.49 5.46 11.75
C ASP A 286 -14.22 6.75 12.04
N ILE A 287 -13.51 7.88 11.99
CA ILE A 287 -14.03 9.18 12.38
C ILE A 287 -13.53 10.31 11.49
N SER A 288 -14.39 11.26 11.19
CA SER A 288 -14.08 12.50 10.48
C SER A 288 -14.00 13.67 11.46
N ILE A 289 -12.84 14.33 11.51
CA ILE A 289 -12.54 15.39 12.47
C ILE A 289 -12.26 16.68 11.72
N ALA A 290 -12.99 17.73 12.05
CA ALA A 290 -12.81 19.04 11.46
C ALA A 290 -11.98 19.97 12.34
N ILE A 291 -11.00 20.67 11.75
CA ILE A 291 -10.16 21.67 12.44
C ILE A 291 -10.23 22.98 11.65
N MET A 292 -11.02 23.93 12.14
CA MET A 292 -11.32 25.17 11.45
C MET A 292 -10.69 26.37 12.13
N GLY A 293 -9.94 27.20 11.38
CA GLY A 293 -9.19 28.34 11.91
C GLY A 293 -10.03 29.58 12.20
N CYS A 294 -11.34 29.61 11.88
CA CYS A 294 -12.24 30.69 12.23
C CYS A 294 -13.67 30.19 12.47
N ALA A 295 -14.43 30.94 13.26
CA ALA A 295 -15.81 30.59 13.59
C ALA A 295 -16.81 30.82 12.45
N VAL A 296 -16.44 31.60 11.42
CA VAL A 296 -17.34 32.01 10.33
C VAL A 296 -17.76 30.82 9.47
N ASN A 297 -16.81 29.96 9.09
CA ASN A 297 -17.07 28.81 8.20
C ASN A 297 -17.09 27.47 8.96
N GLY A 298 -16.68 27.45 10.25
CA GLY A 298 -16.51 26.24 11.01
C GLY A 298 -17.71 25.30 10.98
N PRO A 299 -18.88 25.73 11.49
CA PRO A 299 -20.06 24.86 11.55
C PRO A 299 -20.68 24.53 10.18
N GLY A 300 -20.48 25.40 9.16
CA GLY A 300 -21.02 25.21 7.81
C GLY A 300 -20.24 24.20 6.97
N GLU A 301 -18.94 24.44 6.78
CA GLU A 301 -18.06 23.58 5.96
C GLU A 301 -17.75 22.24 6.64
N ALA A 302 -17.79 22.21 7.97
CA ALA A 302 -17.51 21.01 8.76
C ALA A 302 -18.78 20.27 9.23
N LYS A 303 -19.95 20.58 8.68
CA LYS A 303 -21.24 19.99 9.06
C LYS A 303 -21.25 18.46 8.94
N GLU A 304 -20.55 17.94 7.96
CA GLU A 304 -20.45 16.49 7.70
C GLU A 304 -19.42 15.78 8.61
N ALA A 305 -18.58 16.53 9.33
CA ALA A 305 -17.63 15.91 10.25
C ALA A 305 -18.36 15.39 11.51
N ASP A 306 -17.90 14.26 12.03
CA ASP A 306 -18.45 13.67 13.25
C ASP A 306 -18.24 14.57 14.45
N ILE A 307 -17.05 15.20 14.53
CA ILE A 307 -16.66 16.13 15.58
C ILE A 307 -15.66 17.15 15.04
N GLY A 308 -15.57 18.32 15.63
CA GLY A 308 -14.57 19.28 15.23
C GLY A 308 -14.48 20.50 16.13
N ILE A 309 -13.48 21.31 15.85
CA ILE A 309 -13.27 22.62 16.49
C ILE A 309 -13.29 23.74 15.44
N ALA A 310 -13.84 24.88 15.84
CA ALA A 310 -13.78 26.12 15.10
C ALA A 310 -13.13 27.19 15.99
N CYS A 311 -11.91 27.58 15.64
CA CYS A 311 -11.09 28.47 16.45
C CYS A 311 -11.54 29.94 16.29
N GLY A 312 -11.43 30.71 17.35
CA GLY A 312 -11.62 32.16 17.43
C GLY A 312 -10.51 32.80 18.26
N ILE A 313 -10.61 34.10 18.50
CA ILE A 313 -9.62 34.84 19.28
C ILE A 313 -9.76 34.47 20.76
N GLY A 314 -8.74 33.79 21.33
CA GLY A 314 -8.67 33.38 22.74
C GLY A 314 -9.63 32.26 23.15
N GLU A 315 -10.55 31.85 22.28
CA GLU A 315 -11.52 30.81 22.52
C GLU A 315 -11.96 30.15 21.20
N GLY A 316 -12.55 28.95 21.27
CA GLY A 316 -13.11 28.27 20.12
C GLY A 316 -14.37 27.49 20.45
N LEU A 317 -15.01 26.99 19.44
CA LEU A 317 -16.22 26.20 19.52
C LEU A 317 -15.89 24.74 19.25
N LEU A 318 -16.33 23.86 20.14
CA LEU A 318 -16.37 22.42 19.91
C LEU A 318 -17.76 22.05 19.37
N PHE A 319 -17.80 21.32 18.28
CA PHE A 319 -19.08 20.93 17.65
C PHE A 319 -19.08 19.45 17.27
N LYS A 320 -20.27 18.88 17.19
CA LYS A 320 -20.50 17.48 16.81
C LYS A 320 -21.64 17.46 15.78
N LYS A 321 -21.36 16.90 14.59
CA LYS A 321 -22.30 16.86 13.46
C LYS A 321 -22.96 18.23 13.22
N GLY A 322 -22.13 19.27 13.11
CA GLY A 322 -22.53 20.66 12.88
C GLY A 322 -23.20 21.38 14.06
N LYS A 323 -23.46 20.72 15.19
CA LYS A 323 -24.06 21.33 16.38
C LYS A 323 -22.98 21.70 17.39
N ILE A 324 -22.96 22.97 17.82
CA ILE A 324 -22.08 23.45 18.89
C ILE A 324 -22.45 22.76 20.18
N ILE A 325 -21.48 22.10 20.82
CA ILE A 325 -21.66 21.43 22.12
C ILE A 325 -20.98 22.18 23.29
N LYS A 326 -19.88 22.90 22.98
CA LYS A 326 -19.11 23.57 24.01
C LYS A 326 -18.33 24.75 23.47
N LYS A 327 -18.17 25.79 24.27
CA LYS A 327 -17.23 26.90 24.10
C LYS A 327 -16.01 26.63 24.97
N VAL A 328 -14.80 26.68 24.43
CA VAL A 328 -13.57 26.24 25.07
C VAL A 328 -12.50 27.31 24.88
N LYS A 329 -11.66 27.56 25.89
CA LYS A 329 -10.48 28.42 25.76
C LYS A 329 -9.50 27.82 24.77
N GLU A 330 -8.78 28.67 24.01
CA GLU A 330 -7.87 28.27 22.97
C GLU A 330 -6.83 27.24 23.44
N ASP A 331 -6.23 27.47 24.60
CA ASP A 331 -5.21 26.63 25.23
C ASP A 331 -5.70 25.22 25.62
N LYS A 332 -7.01 24.99 25.66
CA LYS A 332 -7.65 23.72 26.02
C LYS A 332 -8.41 23.04 24.86
N LEU A 333 -8.44 23.69 23.69
CA LEU A 333 -9.24 23.21 22.55
C LEU A 333 -8.86 21.81 22.09
N VAL A 334 -7.57 21.55 21.94
CA VAL A 334 -7.08 20.22 21.49
C VAL A 334 -7.40 19.17 22.54
N ASP A 335 -7.14 19.45 23.82
CA ASP A 335 -7.39 18.48 24.90
C ASP A 335 -8.88 18.13 25.03
N GLU A 336 -9.76 19.12 24.91
CA GLU A 336 -11.20 18.89 24.95
C GLU A 336 -11.68 18.12 23.73
N LEU A 337 -11.18 18.43 22.52
CA LEU A 337 -11.46 17.66 21.32
C LEU A 337 -11.06 16.19 21.49
N ILE A 338 -9.84 15.95 21.94
CA ILE A 338 -9.32 14.59 22.15
C ILE A 338 -10.15 13.84 23.20
N ARG A 339 -10.53 14.52 24.31
CA ARG A 339 -11.39 13.94 25.35
C ARG A 339 -12.76 13.52 24.80
N GLU A 340 -13.38 14.38 24.01
CA GLU A 340 -14.66 14.08 23.38
C GLU A 340 -14.57 12.94 22.37
N ILE A 341 -13.47 12.86 21.58
CA ILE A 341 -13.23 11.74 20.67
C ILE A 341 -13.17 10.43 21.46
N TYR A 342 -12.38 10.37 22.53
CA TYR A 342 -12.32 9.16 23.35
C TYR A 342 -13.64 8.81 24.03
N SER A 343 -14.48 9.80 24.36
CA SER A 343 -15.81 9.54 24.95
C SER A 343 -16.77 8.87 23.97
N LEU A 344 -16.59 9.09 22.65
CA LEU A 344 -17.40 8.45 21.59
C LEU A 344 -17.13 6.95 21.44
N TYR A 345 -15.98 6.48 21.89
CA TYR A 345 -15.50 5.11 21.69
C TYR A 345 -15.36 4.31 22.99
N LYS A 346 -15.70 4.92 24.15
CA LYS A 346 -15.74 4.20 25.44
C LYS A 346 -17.10 3.54 25.72
N THR A 347 -18.02 3.64 24.76
CA THR A 347 -19.31 2.92 24.76
C THR A 347 -19.24 1.74 23.81
#